data_cca1251e8d2efa8c39e63537bf29d0bf
#
_entry.id   cca1251e8d2efa8c39e63537bf29d0bf
#
_cell.length_a   1.000
_cell.length_b   1.000
_cell.length_c   1.000
_cell.angle_alpha   90.00
_cell.angle_beta   90.00
_cell.angle_gamma   90.00
#
_symmetry.space_group_name_H-M   'P 1'
#
loop_
_entity.id
_entity.type
_entity.pdbx_description
1 polymer ?
#
loop_
_entity_poly.entity_id
_entity_poly.type
_entity_poly.pdbx_seq_one_letter_code
_entity_poly.pdbx_strand_id
1 'polypeptide(L)'
;MKKIFGILIVSLVMVLGFTSCTSVTPDAGQEAVLVHKPWFFGSGGVDMTPVETGLEYTWFSTDYVIVSMLPQKFDEKLDDATSNDNTLLDFNTQIQLQVRDNKSPVLIKNYGENWYERVIQEVYRNTVRGYISKFGPFDLMSNREVLDSINVAVKNDMVNYIAGLSGKYGELPVDVVNVVVGRAIPNERQKAEMDATAAATQAKRTEESRLEMLKAKEAAERQRAIADKAYQDELGLSTDQFIQLRAWEIIKEKEGANIDVMFNADGTSKMWNIRR
;
A
#
# COMPACT_ATOMS: atom_id res chain seq x y z
N MET A 1 61.51 49.30 -13.32
CA MET A 1 60.55 49.01 -12.23
C MET A 1 59.07 49.22 -12.63
N LYS A 2 58.68 50.38 -13.18
CA LYS A 2 57.24 50.62 -13.56
C LYS A 2 56.67 49.63 -14.59
N LYS A 3 57.46 49.20 -15.59
CA LYS A 3 57.00 48.22 -16.60
C LYS A 3 56.78 46.82 -16.02
N ILE A 4 57.64 46.39 -15.08
CA ILE A 4 57.53 45.09 -14.42
C ILE A 4 56.33 45.08 -13.50
N PHE A 5 56.06 46.17 -12.80
CA PHE A 5 54.88 46.30 -11.95
C PHE A 5 53.56 46.27 -12.76
N GLY A 6 53.56 46.89 -13.96
CA GLY A 6 52.41 46.80 -14.87
C GLY A 6 52.14 45.38 -15.38
N ILE A 7 53.18 44.63 -15.73
CA ILE A 7 53.05 43.21 -16.18
C ILE A 7 52.53 42.33 -15.03
N LEU A 8 52.98 42.57 -13.81
CA LEU A 8 52.60 41.82 -12.62
C LEU A 8 51.11 42.07 -12.26
N ILE A 9 50.63 43.33 -12.41
CA ILE A 9 49.20 43.63 -12.24
C ILE A 9 48.35 42.98 -13.31
N VAL A 10 48.77 43.01 -14.59
CA VAL A 10 48.02 42.39 -15.68
C VAL A 10 47.96 40.85 -15.52
N SER A 11 49.08 40.22 -15.09
CA SER A 11 49.08 38.79 -14.83
C SER A 11 48.25 38.41 -13.64
N LEU A 12 48.20 39.22 -12.58
CA LEU A 12 47.33 39.02 -11.41
C LEU A 12 45.83 39.12 -11.78
N VAL A 13 45.47 40.13 -12.61
CA VAL A 13 44.10 40.27 -13.11
C VAL A 13 43.69 39.11 -14.03
N MET A 14 44.61 38.61 -14.85
CA MET A 14 44.35 37.43 -15.68
C MET A 14 44.13 36.18 -14.83
N VAL A 15 44.95 35.95 -13.82
CA VAL A 15 44.83 34.79 -12.91
C VAL A 15 43.50 34.85 -12.13
N LEU A 16 43.09 36.02 -11.65
CA LEU A 16 41.82 36.23 -10.97
C LEU A 16 40.62 36.04 -11.89
N GLY A 17 40.75 36.34 -13.20
CA GLY A 17 39.68 36.11 -14.19
C GLY A 17 39.39 34.66 -14.53
N PHE A 18 40.38 33.76 -14.43
CA PHE A 18 40.24 32.37 -14.74
C PHE A 18 39.63 31.48 -13.62
N THR A 19 39.59 32.00 -12.38
CA THR A 19 39.08 31.25 -11.21
C THR A 19 37.56 31.41 -10.97
N SER A 20 36.86 32.12 -11.86
CA SER A 20 35.46 32.52 -11.64
C SER A 20 34.43 31.73 -12.44
N CYS A 21 34.79 30.58 -13.00
CA CYS A 21 33.83 29.69 -13.66
C CYS A 21 33.36 28.59 -12.71
N THR A 22 32.05 28.46 -12.58
CA THR A 22 31.40 27.35 -11.90
C THR A 22 30.86 26.39 -12.95
N SER A 23 31.02 25.10 -12.75
CA SER A 23 30.45 24.08 -13.65
C SER A 23 29.20 23.46 -13.06
N VAL A 24 28.22 23.24 -13.91
CA VAL A 24 26.95 22.59 -13.58
C VAL A 24 26.87 21.28 -14.37
N THR A 25 26.64 20.17 -13.68
CA THR A 25 26.62 18.83 -14.26
C THR A 25 25.38 18.09 -13.78
N PRO A 26 24.19 18.29 -14.41
CA PRO A 26 23.00 17.51 -14.08
C PRO A 26 23.20 16.05 -14.48
N ASP A 27 22.72 15.12 -13.65
CA ASP A 27 22.66 13.71 -13.94
C ASP A 27 21.53 13.37 -14.94
N ALA A 28 21.55 12.14 -15.45
CA ALA A 28 20.49 11.66 -16.33
C ALA A 28 19.12 11.71 -15.62
N GLY A 29 18.13 12.34 -16.29
CA GLY A 29 16.80 12.57 -15.73
C GLY A 29 16.70 13.76 -14.78
N GLN A 30 17.70 14.65 -14.79
CA GLN A 30 17.70 15.93 -14.09
C GLN A 30 17.88 17.09 -15.05
N GLU A 31 17.30 18.22 -14.72
CA GLU A 31 17.52 19.50 -15.36
C GLU A 31 18.08 20.49 -14.33
N ALA A 32 19.08 21.27 -14.74
CA ALA A 32 19.54 22.38 -13.91
C ALA A 32 18.97 23.70 -14.44
N VAL A 33 18.38 24.45 -13.53
CA VAL A 33 17.85 25.79 -13.79
C VAL A 33 18.84 26.81 -13.31
N LEU A 34 19.33 27.66 -14.22
CA LEU A 34 20.27 28.73 -13.90
C LEU A 34 19.54 29.96 -13.37
N VAL A 35 20.03 30.52 -12.28
CA VAL A 35 19.51 31.73 -11.66
C VAL A 35 20.62 32.78 -11.65
N HIS A 36 20.55 33.72 -12.58
CA HIS A 36 21.53 34.81 -12.70
C HIS A 36 21.36 35.85 -11.59
N LYS A 37 22.44 36.15 -10.87
CA LYS A 37 22.50 37.17 -9.81
C LYS A 37 23.61 38.17 -10.12
N PRO A 38 23.44 39.04 -11.11
CA PRO A 38 24.51 39.97 -11.53
C PRO A 38 24.92 40.90 -10.41
N TRP A 39 26.22 41.11 -10.24
CA TRP A 39 26.77 41.97 -9.18
C TRP A 39 26.72 43.46 -9.55
N PHE A 40 27.04 43.81 -10.81
CA PHE A 40 27.11 45.21 -11.25
C PHE A 40 26.35 45.48 -12.56
N PHE A 41 26.47 44.60 -13.56
CA PHE A 41 25.87 44.77 -14.90
C PHE A 41 25.20 43.47 -15.34
N GLY A 42 24.07 43.57 -15.99
CA GLY A 42 23.32 42.46 -16.55
C GLY A 42 21.89 42.36 -16.05
N SER A 43 21.08 41.54 -16.69
CA SER A 43 19.74 41.21 -16.24
C SER A 43 19.80 39.97 -15.34
N GLY A 44 19.26 40.11 -14.13
CA GLY A 44 19.12 38.95 -13.23
C GLY A 44 17.83 38.19 -13.49
N GLY A 45 17.74 36.95 -12.97
CA GLY A 45 16.54 36.16 -13.01
C GLY A 45 16.82 34.69 -13.41
N VAL A 46 15.75 33.98 -13.58
CA VAL A 46 15.79 32.54 -13.98
C VAL A 46 15.98 32.45 -15.50
N ASP A 47 16.98 31.71 -15.94
CA ASP A 47 17.12 31.34 -17.34
C ASP A 47 16.00 30.38 -17.72
N MET A 48 15.34 30.67 -18.84
CA MET A 48 14.21 29.86 -19.29
C MET A 48 14.65 28.63 -20.10
N THR A 49 15.96 28.49 -20.36
CA THR A 49 16.54 27.33 -21.02
C THR A 49 17.19 26.47 -19.95
N PRO A 50 16.65 25.27 -19.64
CA PRO A 50 17.28 24.42 -18.64
C PRO A 50 18.55 23.78 -19.21
N VAL A 51 19.52 23.53 -18.35
CA VAL A 51 20.68 22.72 -18.69
C VAL A 51 20.31 21.24 -18.56
N GLU A 52 20.35 20.54 -19.67
CA GLU A 52 20.16 19.09 -19.71
C GLU A 52 21.43 18.35 -19.25
N THR A 53 21.39 17.02 -19.28
CA THR A 53 22.54 16.17 -18.94
C THR A 53 23.80 16.58 -19.68
N GLY A 54 24.85 16.91 -18.93
CA GLY A 54 26.12 17.33 -19.51
C GLY A 54 26.90 18.24 -18.57
N LEU A 55 27.94 18.85 -19.11
CA LEU A 55 28.79 19.83 -18.41
C LEU A 55 28.57 21.21 -19.04
N GLU A 56 28.08 22.15 -18.26
CA GLU A 56 27.97 23.56 -18.66
C GLU A 56 28.77 24.45 -17.73
N TYR A 57 29.48 25.44 -18.28
CA TYR A 57 30.25 26.41 -17.51
C TYR A 57 29.42 27.68 -17.34
N THR A 58 29.27 28.10 -16.11
CA THR A 58 28.53 29.32 -15.73
C THR A 58 29.44 30.34 -15.02
N TRP A 59 28.98 31.59 -14.99
CA TRP A 59 29.67 32.64 -14.26
C TRP A 59 29.49 32.42 -12.74
N PHE A 60 30.47 32.84 -11.95
CA PHE A 60 30.46 32.76 -10.48
C PHE A 60 29.24 33.40 -9.82
N SER A 61 28.57 34.32 -10.50
CA SER A 61 27.36 35.02 -10.03
C SER A 61 26.06 34.33 -10.43
N THR A 62 26.14 33.08 -10.93
CA THR A 62 24.99 32.30 -11.34
C THR A 62 24.84 31.14 -10.36
N ASP A 63 23.72 31.09 -9.66
CA ASP A 63 23.31 29.92 -8.89
C ASP A 63 22.57 28.92 -9.80
N TYR A 64 22.49 27.68 -9.39
CA TYR A 64 21.72 26.68 -10.11
C TYR A 64 20.88 25.85 -9.16
N VAL A 65 19.72 25.42 -9.65
CA VAL A 65 18.79 24.53 -8.95
C VAL A 65 18.61 23.27 -9.78
N ILE A 66 18.90 22.11 -9.20
CA ILE A 66 18.70 20.82 -9.87
C ILE A 66 17.26 20.35 -9.61
N VAL A 67 16.53 20.08 -10.68
CA VAL A 67 15.17 19.57 -10.65
C VAL A 67 15.14 18.18 -11.28
N SER A 68 14.60 17.20 -10.57
CA SER A 68 14.41 15.85 -11.13
C SER A 68 13.19 15.81 -12.04
N MET A 69 13.36 15.29 -13.25
CA MET A 69 12.29 15.04 -14.22
C MET A 69 11.66 13.66 -14.00
N LEU A 70 12.28 12.83 -13.17
CA LEU A 70 11.74 11.52 -12.83
C LEU A 70 10.56 11.65 -11.86
N PRO A 71 9.61 10.71 -11.88
CA PRO A 71 8.49 10.70 -10.94
C PRO A 71 8.99 10.68 -9.49
N GLN A 72 8.70 11.73 -8.73
CA GLN A 72 9.06 11.87 -7.32
C GLN A 72 7.90 11.47 -6.43
N LYS A 73 8.20 10.78 -5.33
CA LYS A 73 7.24 10.35 -4.33
C LYS A 73 7.29 11.28 -3.13
N PHE A 74 6.14 11.76 -2.72
CA PHE A 74 5.95 12.55 -1.53
C PHE A 74 5.07 11.77 -0.57
N ASP A 75 5.66 11.37 0.56
CA ASP A 75 4.97 10.61 1.60
C ASP A 75 4.41 11.58 2.63
N GLU A 76 3.10 11.47 2.88
CA GLU A 76 2.39 12.30 3.84
C GLU A 76 1.74 11.45 4.91
N LYS A 77 1.92 11.86 6.16
CA LYS A 77 1.22 11.29 7.30
C LYS A 77 0.05 12.19 7.66
N LEU A 78 -1.11 11.60 7.74
CA LEU A 78 -2.32 12.25 8.21
C LEU A 78 -2.66 11.69 9.57
N ASP A 79 -2.31 12.42 10.61
CA ASP A 79 -2.67 12.08 11.97
C ASP A 79 -4.08 12.64 12.25
N ASP A 80 -4.86 11.91 13.04
CA ASP A 80 -6.19 12.29 13.51
C ASP A 80 -7.18 12.64 12.36
N ALA A 81 -7.15 11.90 11.25
CA ALA A 81 -8.17 12.05 10.22
C ALA A 81 -9.51 11.48 10.71
N THR A 82 -10.57 12.26 10.56
CA THR A 82 -11.90 11.91 11.08
C THR A 82 -12.69 11.16 10.02
N SER A 83 -13.20 9.98 10.37
CA SER A 83 -14.17 9.21 9.57
C SER A 83 -15.60 9.79 9.71
N ASN A 84 -16.58 9.24 8.98
CA ASN A 84 -17.96 9.68 9.06
C ASN A 84 -18.58 9.48 10.45
N ASP A 85 -18.07 8.52 11.24
CA ASP A 85 -18.52 8.21 12.60
C ASP A 85 -17.76 9.01 13.68
N ASN A 86 -17.03 10.07 13.31
CA ASN A 86 -16.14 10.84 14.16
C ASN A 86 -15.02 10.00 14.83
N THR A 87 -14.67 8.87 14.26
CA THR A 87 -13.52 8.06 14.70
C THR A 87 -12.24 8.66 14.15
N LEU A 88 -11.24 8.86 15.01
CA LEU A 88 -9.92 9.36 14.63
C LEU A 88 -9.05 8.20 14.16
N LEU A 89 -8.49 8.33 12.98
CA LEU A 89 -7.67 7.33 12.30
C LEU A 89 -6.44 7.98 11.71
N ASP A 90 -5.33 7.26 11.74
CA ASP A 90 -4.09 7.70 11.12
C ASP A 90 -3.94 7.06 9.74
N PHE A 91 -3.40 7.82 8.79
CA PHE A 91 -3.18 7.36 7.43
C PHE A 91 -1.77 7.69 6.96
N ASN A 92 -1.14 6.75 6.28
CA ASN A 92 0.03 7.01 5.47
C ASN A 92 -0.42 7.14 4.02
N THR A 93 -0.21 8.30 3.42
CA THR A 93 -0.60 8.58 2.05
C THR A 93 0.61 8.97 1.22
N GLN A 94 0.54 8.73 -0.07
CA GLN A 94 1.63 9.03 -0.98
C GLN A 94 1.08 9.63 -2.27
N ILE A 95 1.68 10.72 -2.69
CA ILE A 95 1.44 11.30 -4.01
C ILE A 95 2.72 11.22 -4.84
N GLN A 96 2.59 10.80 -6.09
CA GLN A 96 3.69 10.74 -7.03
C GLN A 96 3.48 11.81 -8.10
N LEU A 97 4.44 12.71 -8.20
CA LEU A 97 4.41 13.85 -9.09
C LEU A 97 5.61 13.82 -10.01
N GLN A 98 5.42 14.31 -11.24
CA GLN A 98 6.47 14.42 -12.23
C GLN A 98 6.47 15.81 -12.85
N VAL A 99 7.63 16.45 -12.90
CA VAL A 99 7.80 17.72 -13.60
C VAL A 99 7.85 17.45 -15.09
N ARG A 100 7.21 18.30 -15.90
CA ARG A 100 7.21 18.18 -17.35
C ARG A 100 8.58 18.58 -17.91
N ASP A 101 9.05 17.82 -18.89
CA ASP A 101 10.33 18.05 -19.55
C ASP A 101 10.45 19.49 -20.10
N ASN A 102 11.62 20.08 -19.96
CA ASN A 102 11.94 21.46 -20.38
C ASN A 102 11.08 22.55 -19.70
N LYS A 103 10.40 22.23 -18.60
CA LYS A 103 9.56 23.19 -17.87
C LYS A 103 10.06 23.49 -16.46
N SER A 104 11.18 22.93 -16.06
CA SER A 104 11.79 23.20 -14.75
C SER A 104 12.06 24.70 -14.50
N PRO A 105 12.46 25.54 -15.51
CA PRO A 105 12.64 26.96 -15.27
C PRO A 105 11.34 27.70 -14.94
N VAL A 106 10.23 27.30 -15.55
CA VAL A 106 8.91 27.87 -15.27
C VAL A 106 8.48 27.52 -13.85
N LEU A 107 8.73 26.27 -13.41
CA LEU A 107 8.46 25.81 -12.06
C LEU A 107 9.22 26.63 -11.03
N ILE A 108 10.53 26.76 -11.18
CA ILE A 108 11.39 27.47 -10.25
C ILE A 108 11.08 28.97 -10.22
N LYS A 109 10.82 29.58 -11.38
CA LYS A 109 10.48 30.99 -11.49
C LYS A 109 9.19 31.35 -10.75
N ASN A 110 8.14 30.52 -10.90
CA ASN A 110 6.81 30.82 -10.38
C ASN A 110 6.62 30.35 -8.92
N TYR A 111 7.23 29.22 -8.55
CA TYR A 111 6.95 28.56 -7.28
C TYR A 111 8.19 28.32 -6.41
N GLY A 112 9.40 28.38 -6.98
CA GLY A 112 10.67 28.15 -6.27
C GLY A 112 10.96 26.66 -6.02
N GLU A 113 12.04 26.38 -5.29
CA GLU A 113 12.48 25.02 -4.98
C GLU A 113 11.46 24.20 -4.19
N ASN A 114 10.83 24.81 -3.18
CA ASN A 114 9.89 24.16 -2.27
C ASN A 114 8.44 24.26 -2.80
N TRP A 115 8.26 24.07 -4.12
CA TRP A 115 6.96 24.19 -4.78
C TRP A 115 5.92 23.21 -4.24
N TYR A 116 6.33 21.98 -3.88
CA TYR A 116 5.44 20.96 -3.32
C TYR A 116 4.83 21.43 -2.00
N GLU A 117 5.68 21.77 -1.03
CA GLU A 117 5.25 22.19 0.31
C GLU A 117 4.39 23.44 0.30
N ARG A 118 4.72 24.39 -0.60
CA ARG A 118 4.02 25.69 -0.68
C ARG A 118 2.65 25.61 -1.31
N VAL A 119 2.47 24.72 -2.29
CA VAL A 119 1.30 24.79 -3.16
C VAL A 119 0.46 23.51 -3.13
N ILE A 120 1.10 22.34 -3.07
CA ILE A 120 0.41 21.06 -3.23
C ILE A 120 0.11 20.38 -1.90
N GLN A 121 1.05 20.35 -1.00
CA GLN A 121 1.00 19.56 0.23
C GLN A 121 -0.29 19.76 1.02
N GLU A 122 -0.62 21.01 1.36
CA GLU A 122 -1.78 21.30 2.20
C GLU A 122 -3.11 20.98 1.49
N VAL A 123 -3.18 21.28 0.20
CA VAL A 123 -4.38 20.98 -0.61
C VAL A 123 -4.56 19.48 -0.76
N TYR A 124 -3.47 18.75 -0.99
CA TYR A 124 -3.49 17.29 -1.04
C TYR A 124 -4.00 16.69 0.28
N ARG A 125 -3.42 17.12 1.41
CA ARG A 125 -3.84 16.66 2.75
C ARG A 125 -5.31 16.93 3.03
N ASN A 126 -5.79 18.11 2.68
CA ASN A 126 -7.18 18.50 2.88
C ASN A 126 -8.14 17.73 1.95
N THR A 127 -7.75 17.50 0.70
CA THR A 127 -8.52 16.69 -0.25
C THR A 127 -8.65 15.25 0.25
N VAL A 128 -7.56 14.65 0.70
CA VAL A 128 -7.59 13.28 1.25
C VAL A 128 -8.47 13.21 2.50
N ARG A 129 -8.33 14.15 3.46
CA ARG A 129 -9.20 14.22 4.65
C ARG A 129 -10.68 14.35 4.28
N GLY A 130 -10.98 15.15 3.26
CA GLY A 130 -12.34 15.35 2.78
C GLY A 130 -12.97 14.09 2.18
N TYR A 131 -12.17 13.21 1.57
CA TYR A 131 -12.66 11.91 1.11
C TYR A 131 -12.76 10.88 2.23
N ILE A 132 -11.79 10.83 3.14
CA ILE A 132 -11.81 9.94 4.31
C ILE A 132 -13.07 10.16 5.16
N SER A 133 -13.45 11.42 5.38
CA SER A 133 -14.61 11.76 6.20
C SER A 133 -15.96 11.28 5.64
N LYS A 134 -16.03 10.80 4.41
CA LYS A 134 -17.27 10.28 3.79
C LYS A 134 -17.52 8.81 4.09
N PHE A 135 -16.50 8.07 4.56
CA PHE A 135 -16.54 6.62 4.73
C PHE A 135 -16.40 6.23 6.20
N GLY A 136 -16.96 5.06 6.53
CA GLY A 136 -16.85 4.48 7.86
C GLY A 136 -15.43 3.91 8.13
N PRO A 137 -15.04 3.81 9.41
CA PRO A 137 -13.71 3.34 9.79
C PRO A 137 -13.44 1.91 9.30
N PHE A 138 -14.44 1.04 9.34
CA PHE A 138 -14.32 -0.35 8.90
C PHE A 138 -14.04 -0.45 7.39
N ASP A 139 -14.74 0.36 6.57
CA ASP A 139 -14.54 0.39 5.12
C ASP A 139 -13.13 0.89 4.77
N LEU A 140 -12.65 1.92 5.48
CA LEU A 140 -11.31 2.49 5.30
C LEU A 140 -10.18 1.53 5.68
N MET A 141 -10.47 0.50 6.50
CA MET A 141 -9.48 -0.48 6.94
C MET A 141 -9.47 -1.74 6.09
N SER A 142 -10.65 -2.22 5.66
CA SER A 142 -10.80 -3.55 5.06
C SER A 142 -11.29 -3.55 3.62
N ASN A 143 -12.01 -2.50 3.18
CA ASN A 143 -12.59 -2.46 1.86
C ASN A 143 -11.64 -1.83 0.83
N ARG A 144 -11.03 -2.67 -0.01
CA ARG A 144 -10.10 -2.23 -1.04
C ARG A 144 -10.78 -1.37 -2.11
N GLU A 145 -12.02 -1.67 -2.49
CA GLU A 145 -12.75 -0.93 -3.52
C GLU A 145 -12.97 0.53 -3.10
N VAL A 146 -13.24 0.77 -1.81
CA VAL A 146 -13.38 2.11 -1.25
C VAL A 146 -12.06 2.86 -1.35
N LEU A 147 -10.94 2.25 -0.96
CA LEU A 147 -9.63 2.88 -1.05
C LEU A 147 -9.24 3.19 -2.51
N ASP A 148 -9.49 2.27 -3.43
CA ASP A 148 -9.22 2.48 -4.86
C ASP A 148 -10.10 3.62 -5.41
N SER A 149 -11.36 3.73 -5.01
CA SER A 149 -12.24 4.85 -5.39
C SER A 149 -11.74 6.20 -4.86
N ILE A 150 -11.23 6.24 -3.62
CA ILE A 150 -10.63 7.42 -3.02
C ILE A 150 -9.37 7.83 -3.79
N ASN A 151 -8.49 6.88 -4.12
CA ASN A 151 -7.28 7.14 -4.88
C ASN A 151 -7.57 7.82 -6.22
N VAL A 152 -8.56 7.29 -6.97
CA VAL A 152 -8.99 7.86 -8.26
C VAL A 152 -9.59 9.24 -8.08
N ALA A 153 -10.46 9.43 -7.10
CA ALA A 153 -11.12 10.70 -6.84
C ALA A 153 -10.11 11.79 -6.44
N VAL A 154 -9.22 11.49 -5.49
CA VAL A 154 -8.15 12.41 -5.05
C VAL A 154 -7.23 12.76 -6.21
N LYS A 155 -6.83 11.76 -7.03
CA LYS A 155 -6.01 12.01 -8.21
C LYS A 155 -6.68 12.99 -9.16
N ASN A 156 -7.96 12.80 -9.48
CA ASN A 156 -8.70 13.67 -10.38
C ASN A 156 -8.83 15.10 -9.83
N ASP A 157 -9.11 15.24 -8.54
CA ASP A 157 -9.20 16.55 -7.89
C ASP A 157 -7.84 17.27 -7.89
N MET A 158 -6.75 16.54 -7.66
CA MET A 158 -5.40 17.12 -7.70
C MET A 158 -5.01 17.54 -9.13
N VAL A 159 -5.36 16.75 -10.15
CA VAL A 159 -5.16 17.15 -11.56
C VAL A 159 -5.94 18.42 -11.89
N ASN A 160 -7.21 18.49 -11.49
CA ASN A 160 -8.05 19.69 -11.69
C ASN A 160 -7.51 20.90 -10.95
N TYR A 161 -7.03 20.71 -9.71
CA TYR A 161 -6.41 21.79 -8.92
C TYR A 161 -5.17 22.34 -9.61
N ILE A 162 -4.24 21.47 -10.04
CA ILE A 162 -3.01 21.87 -10.73
C ILE A 162 -3.33 22.61 -12.04
N ALA A 163 -4.31 22.11 -12.81
CA ALA A 163 -4.78 22.78 -14.02
C ALA A 163 -5.37 24.17 -13.72
N GLY A 164 -6.12 24.30 -12.62
CA GLY A 164 -6.71 25.56 -12.17
C GLY A 164 -5.68 26.62 -11.72
N LEU A 165 -4.54 26.20 -11.18
CA LEU A 165 -3.45 27.10 -10.77
C LEU A 165 -2.84 27.82 -11.97
N SER A 166 -2.72 27.15 -13.10
CA SER A 166 -2.10 27.68 -14.33
C SER A 166 -2.70 29.02 -14.79
N GLY A 167 -3.99 29.27 -14.47
CA GLY A 167 -4.66 30.52 -14.81
C GLY A 167 -4.40 31.69 -13.85
N LYS A 168 -3.98 31.45 -12.62
CA LYS A 168 -3.92 32.46 -11.56
C LYS A 168 -2.50 32.88 -11.18
N TYR A 169 -1.58 31.94 -11.10
CA TYR A 169 -0.21 32.19 -10.60
C TYR A 169 0.87 31.83 -11.63
N GLY A 170 0.49 31.53 -12.87
CA GLY A 170 1.35 31.00 -13.89
C GLY A 170 1.27 29.47 -13.97
N GLU A 171 1.78 28.90 -15.04
CA GLU A 171 1.76 27.45 -15.27
C GLU A 171 2.52 26.72 -14.14
N LEU A 172 1.88 25.73 -13.51
CA LEU A 172 2.53 24.73 -12.67
C LEU A 172 2.76 23.49 -13.53
N PRO A 173 3.97 23.28 -14.08
CA PRO A 173 4.25 22.24 -15.04
C PRO A 173 4.52 20.88 -14.38
N VAL A 174 3.56 20.40 -13.59
CA VAL A 174 3.66 19.16 -12.83
C VAL A 174 2.46 18.27 -13.14
N ASP A 175 2.73 17.01 -13.42
CA ASP A 175 1.71 15.99 -13.67
C ASP A 175 1.57 15.05 -12.46
N VAL A 176 0.34 14.68 -12.13
CA VAL A 176 0.03 13.71 -11.09
C VAL A 176 0.11 12.31 -11.70
N VAL A 177 1.17 11.58 -11.38
CA VAL A 177 1.38 10.22 -11.89
C VAL A 177 0.46 9.26 -11.15
N ASN A 178 0.55 9.25 -9.81
CA ASN A 178 -0.22 8.33 -9.00
C ASN A 178 -0.53 8.93 -7.61
N VAL A 179 -1.61 8.44 -7.01
CA VAL A 179 -2.00 8.73 -5.63
C VAL A 179 -2.33 7.42 -4.95
N VAL A 180 -1.78 7.22 -3.77
CA VAL A 180 -2.03 6.03 -2.95
C VAL A 180 -2.40 6.48 -1.54
N VAL A 181 -3.62 6.23 -1.15
CA VAL A 181 -4.07 6.37 0.24
C VAL A 181 -3.97 5.01 0.91
N GLY A 182 -3.12 4.90 1.91
CA GLY A 182 -2.96 3.68 2.69
C GLY A 182 -4.21 3.32 3.48
N ARG A 183 -4.21 2.15 4.06
CA ARG A 183 -5.29 1.73 4.97
C ARG A 183 -5.25 2.57 6.24
N ALA A 184 -6.42 2.78 6.81
CA ALA A 184 -6.55 3.41 8.11
C ALA A 184 -5.81 2.59 9.19
N ILE A 185 -5.05 3.28 10.03
CA ILE A 185 -4.34 2.72 11.17
C ILE A 185 -5.14 3.10 12.42
N PRO A 186 -5.84 2.14 13.08
CA PRO A 186 -6.57 2.42 14.30
C PRO A 186 -5.61 2.63 15.46
N ASN A 187 -6.04 3.39 16.46
CA ASN A 187 -5.32 3.46 17.71
C ASN A 187 -5.36 2.09 18.45
N GLU A 188 -4.47 1.88 19.41
CA GLU A 188 -4.33 0.58 20.11
C GLU A 188 -5.64 0.10 20.79
N ARG A 189 -6.42 1.02 21.33
CA ARG A 189 -7.70 0.69 21.99
C ARG A 189 -8.72 0.19 20.97
N GLN A 190 -8.87 0.89 19.84
CA GLN A 190 -9.76 0.48 18.76
C GLN A 190 -9.33 -0.85 18.14
N LYS A 191 -8.02 -1.05 17.98
CA LYS A 191 -7.48 -2.31 17.49
C LYS A 191 -7.86 -3.47 18.40
N ALA A 192 -7.72 -3.31 19.71
CA ALA A 192 -8.13 -4.33 20.68
C ALA A 192 -9.63 -4.66 20.63
N GLU A 193 -10.50 -3.64 20.48
CA GLU A 193 -11.95 -3.83 20.34
C GLU A 193 -12.31 -4.52 19.02
N MET A 194 -11.61 -4.18 17.93
CA MET A 194 -11.80 -4.82 16.62
C MET A 194 -11.32 -6.27 16.63
N ASP A 195 -10.16 -6.55 17.22
CA ASP A 195 -9.63 -7.91 17.35
C ASP A 195 -10.58 -8.78 18.18
N ALA A 196 -11.15 -8.23 19.27
CA ALA A 196 -12.16 -8.92 20.08
C ALA A 196 -13.45 -9.20 19.28
N THR A 197 -13.92 -8.24 18.48
CA THR A 197 -15.11 -8.39 17.63
C THR A 197 -14.85 -9.40 16.51
N ALA A 198 -13.69 -9.35 15.88
CA ALA A 198 -13.28 -10.31 14.84
C ALA A 198 -13.19 -11.73 15.42
N ALA A 199 -12.59 -11.89 16.60
CA ALA A 199 -12.50 -13.17 17.31
C ALA A 199 -13.90 -13.73 17.64
N ALA A 200 -14.81 -12.90 18.17
CA ALA A 200 -16.19 -13.28 18.45
C ALA A 200 -16.96 -13.70 17.18
N THR A 201 -16.78 -12.97 16.09
CA THR A 201 -17.39 -13.28 14.80
C THR A 201 -16.86 -14.61 14.23
N GLN A 202 -15.55 -14.83 14.34
CA GLN A 202 -14.92 -16.07 13.91
C GLN A 202 -15.37 -17.27 14.77
N ALA A 203 -15.46 -17.08 16.08
CA ALA A 203 -15.99 -18.12 16.99
C ALA A 203 -17.43 -18.50 16.62
N LYS A 204 -18.28 -17.50 16.35
CA LYS A 204 -19.67 -17.74 15.91
C LYS A 204 -19.74 -18.53 14.60
N ARG A 205 -18.95 -18.13 13.59
CA ARG A 205 -18.88 -18.87 12.30
C ARG A 205 -18.40 -20.31 12.48
N THR A 206 -17.41 -20.52 13.35
CA THR A 206 -16.89 -21.85 13.65
C THR A 206 -17.96 -22.73 14.31
N GLU A 207 -18.72 -22.18 15.24
CA GLU A 207 -19.81 -22.90 15.91
C GLU A 207 -20.99 -23.18 14.96
N GLU A 208 -21.34 -22.24 14.09
CA GLU A 208 -22.34 -22.45 13.03
C GLU A 208 -21.90 -23.60 12.09
N SER A 209 -20.65 -23.58 11.61
CA SER A 209 -20.11 -24.66 10.77
C SER A 209 -20.08 -26.00 11.50
N ARG A 210 -19.76 -26.01 12.80
CA ARG A 210 -19.79 -27.21 13.63
C ARG A 210 -21.22 -27.78 13.78
N LEU A 211 -22.21 -26.91 13.99
CA LEU A 211 -23.62 -27.32 14.06
C LEU A 211 -24.10 -27.90 12.72
N GLU A 212 -23.70 -27.29 11.59
CA GLU A 212 -24.03 -27.84 10.25
C GLU A 212 -23.40 -29.20 10.04
N MET A 213 -22.13 -29.38 10.42
CA MET A 213 -21.46 -30.70 10.35
C MET A 213 -22.14 -31.75 11.24
N LEU A 214 -22.56 -31.36 12.44
CA LEU A 214 -23.30 -32.26 13.34
C LEU A 214 -24.65 -32.69 12.74
N LYS A 215 -25.41 -31.74 12.16
CA LYS A 215 -26.67 -32.02 11.46
C LYS A 215 -26.46 -32.94 10.25
N ALA A 216 -25.42 -32.67 9.46
CA ALA A 216 -25.06 -33.53 8.32
C ALA A 216 -24.67 -34.94 8.76
N LYS A 217 -23.91 -35.07 9.85
CA LYS A 217 -23.52 -36.32 10.44
C LYS A 217 -24.76 -37.11 10.96
N GLU A 218 -25.64 -36.42 11.69
CA GLU A 218 -26.91 -37.04 12.16
C GLU A 218 -27.76 -37.54 10.98
N ALA A 219 -27.88 -36.73 9.92
CA ALA A 219 -28.61 -37.12 8.71
C ALA A 219 -27.98 -38.37 8.04
N ALA A 220 -26.63 -38.38 7.95
CA ALA A 220 -25.90 -39.51 7.39
C ALA A 220 -26.06 -40.79 8.25
N GLU A 221 -26.03 -40.69 9.57
CA GLU A 221 -26.25 -41.81 10.48
C GLU A 221 -27.68 -42.32 10.41
N ARG A 222 -28.68 -41.46 10.30
CA ARG A 222 -30.07 -41.84 10.06
C ARG A 222 -30.24 -42.59 8.74
N GLN A 223 -29.61 -42.13 7.67
CA GLN A 223 -29.65 -42.82 6.36
C GLN A 223 -28.95 -44.19 6.42
N ARG A 224 -27.82 -44.32 7.14
CA ARG A 224 -27.16 -45.59 7.39
C ARG A 224 -28.06 -46.54 8.17
N ALA A 225 -28.71 -46.09 9.24
CA ALA A 225 -29.61 -46.92 10.03
C ALA A 225 -30.81 -47.41 9.22
N ILE A 226 -31.37 -46.58 8.33
CA ILE A 226 -32.43 -47.00 7.39
C ILE A 226 -31.94 -48.02 6.40
N ALA A 227 -30.74 -47.80 5.82
CA ALA A 227 -30.13 -48.74 4.88
C ALA A 227 -29.79 -50.08 5.55
N ASP A 228 -29.25 -50.07 6.77
CA ASP A 228 -28.93 -51.26 7.56
C ASP A 228 -30.17 -52.07 7.90
N LYS A 229 -31.28 -51.39 8.25
CA LYS A 229 -32.55 -52.03 8.50
C LYS A 229 -33.13 -52.68 7.23
N ALA A 230 -33.13 -51.97 6.11
CA ALA A 230 -33.58 -52.49 4.81
C ALA A 230 -32.75 -53.74 4.39
N TYR A 231 -31.42 -53.69 4.59
CA TYR A 231 -30.52 -54.80 4.30
C TYR A 231 -30.78 -56.01 5.19
N GLN A 232 -31.05 -55.80 6.50
CA GLN A 232 -31.41 -56.83 7.45
C GLN A 232 -32.73 -57.51 7.07
N ASP A 233 -33.75 -56.73 6.70
CA ASP A 233 -35.09 -57.21 6.33
C ASP A 233 -35.03 -57.98 5.02
N GLU A 234 -34.25 -57.54 4.03
CA GLU A 234 -34.12 -58.20 2.71
C GLU A 234 -33.41 -59.54 2.78
N LEU A 235 -32.43 -59.71 3.67
CA LEU A 235 -31.70 -60.93 3.90
C LEU A 235 -32.39 -61.86 4.92
N GLY A 236 -33.46 -61.44 5.59
CA GLY A 236 -34.17 -62.23 6.62
C GLY A 236 -33.31 -62.58 7.83
N LEU A 237 -32.32 -61.67 8.15
CA LEU A 237 -31.37 -61.91 9.25
C LEU A 237 -31.98 -61.52 10.59
N SER A 238 -31.76 -62.34 11.63
CA SER A 238 -32.01 -61.84 13.00
C SER A 238 -31.07 -60.75 13.40
N THR A 239 -31.44 -59.94 14.39
CA THR A 239 -30.60 -58.83 14.90
C THR A 239 -29.19 -59.26 15.29
N ASP A 240 -29.08 -60.43 15.94
CA ASP A 240 -27.80 -61.02 16.36
C ASP A 240 -26.91 -61.44 15.17
N GLN A 241 -27.52 -61.99 14.15
CA GLN A 241 -26.81 -62.36 12.91
C GLN A 241 -26.33 -61.14 12.15
N PHE A 242 -27.12 -60.10 12.12
CA PHE A 242 -26.74 -58.84 11.50
C PHE A 242 -25.55 -58.14 12.23
N ILE A 243 -25.59 -58.12 13.57
CA ILE A 243 -24.48 -57.60 14.37
C ILE A 243 -23.19 -58.39 14.10
N GLN A 244 -23.28 -59.72 14.00
CA GLN A 244 -22.13 -60.57 13.69
C GLN A 244 -21.58 -60.26 12.30
N LEU A 245 -22.44 -60.12 11.30
CA LEU A 245 -22.03 -59.79 9.94
C LEU A 245 -21.30 -58.45 9.88
N ARG A 246 -21.84 -57.41 10.53
CA ARG A 246 -21.18 -56.10 10.63
C ARG A 246 -19.86 -56.15 11.38
N ALA A 247 -19.76 -56.95 12.43
CA ALA A 247 -18.50 -57.14 13.13
C ALA A 247 -17.43 -57.77 12.23
N TRP A 248 -17.79 -58.76 11.42
CA TRP A 248 -16.89 -59.38 10.45
C TRP A 248 -16.47 -58.41 9.33
N GLU A 249 -17.35 -57.56 8.85
CA GLU A 249 -17.03 -56.52 7.86
C GLU A 249 -16.01 -55.54 8.41
N ILE A 250 -16.20 -55.05 9.64
CA ILE A 250 -15.25 -54.13 10.29
C ILE A 250 -13.88 -54.77 10.52
N ILE A 251 -13.85 -56.06 10.86
CA ILE A 251 -12.61 -56.83 11.03
C ILE A 251 -11.88 -56.99 9.69
N LYS A 252 -12.61 -57.27 8.63
CA LYS A 252 -12.06 -57.42 7.27
C LYS A 252 -11.51 -56.13 6.71
N GLU A 253 -12.12 -55.00 7.04
CA GLU A 253 -11.72 -53.69 6.56
C GLU A 253 -10.46 -53.14 7.28
N LYS A 254 -10.16 -53.64 8.50
CA LYS A 254 -8.98 -53.30 9.28
C LYS A 254 -7.86 -54.34 9.09
N GLU A 255 -7.24 -54.36 7.93
CA GLU A 255 -6.01 -55.14 7.72
C GLU A 255 -4.91 -54.67 8.69
N GLY A 256 -4.41 -55.57 9.55
CA GLY A 256 -3.29 -55.36 10.47
C GLY A 256 -3.66 -55.03 11.91
N ALA A 257 -4.92 -55.03 12.31
CA ALA A 257 -5.30 -54.90 13.72
C ALA A 257 -5.26 -56.27 14.43
N ASN A 258 -4.50 -56.39 15.54
CA ASN A 258 -4.58 -57.53 16.45
C ASN A 258 -5.91 -57.47 17.19
N ILE A 259 -6.78 -58.43 16.91
CA ILE A 259 -8.12 -58.56 17.51
C ILE A 259 -8.14 -59.79 18.37
N ASP A 260 -8.21 -59.63 19.67
CA ASP A 260 -8.39 -60.71 20.62
C ASP A 260 -9.89 -60.98 20.79
N VAL A 261 -10.34 -62.14 20.32
CA VAL A 261 -11.73 -62.57 20.43
C VAL A 261 -11.81 -63.59 21.56
N MET A 262 -12.45 -63.24 22.67
CA MET A 262 -12.71 -64.17 23.74
C MET A 262 -14.12 -64.78 23.59
N PHE A 263 -14.19 -66.13 23.59
CA PHE A 263 -15.44 -66.85 23.58
C PHE A 263 -15.66 -67.45 25.00
N ASN A 264 -16.82 -67.20 25.57
CA ASN A 264 -17.21 -67.88 26.79
C ASN A 264 -17.74 -69.35 26.42
N ALA A 265 -17.53 -70.23 27.35
CA ALA A 265 -17.90 -71.67 27.16
C ALA A 265 -19.38 -71.93 26.84
N ASP A 266 -20.27 -70.95 27.15
CA ASP A 266 -21.71 -71.03 26.91
C ASP A 266 -22.16 -70.39 25.60
N GLY A 267 -21.25 -69.93 24.77
CA GLY A 267 -21.54 -69.38 23.42
C GLY A 267 -22.35 -68.08 23.36
N THR A 268 -22.68 -67.42 24.49
CA THR A 268 -23.66 -66.35 24.57
C THR A 268 -23.04 -64.96 24.78
N SER A 269 -21.77 -64.79 25.18
CA SER A 269 -21.15 -63.54 25.32
C SER A 269 -19.83 -63.42 24.56
N LYS A 270 -19.73 -62.49 23.63
CA LYS A 270 -18.54 -62.23 22.85
C LYS A 270 -18.01 -60.87 23.30
N MET A 271 -16.83 -60.85 23.93
CA MET A 271 -16.11 -59.62 24.23
C MET A 271 -15.03 -59.37 23.19
N TRP A 272 -15.02 -58.18 22.63
CA TRP A 272 -14.06 -57.79 21.65
C TRP A 272 -13.07 -56.77 22.27
N ASN A 273 -11.79 -57.05 22.22
CA ASN A 273 -10.77 -56.14 22.65
C ASN A 273 -9.92 -55.76 21.41
N ILE A 274 -9.99 -54.49 21.02
CA ILE A 274 -9.19 -53.97 19.89
C ILE A 274 -8.04 -53.20 20.50
N ARG A 275 -6.83 -53.76 20.48
CA ARG A 275 -5.61 -53.02 20.85
C ARG A 275 -5.06 -52.34 19.61
N ARG A 276 -4.77 -51.07 19.72
CA ARG A 276 -4.03 -50.25 18.73
C ARG A 276 -2.55 -50.50 18.86
#